data_6aa3230fe72f6a0e8ae569658a5b378c
#
_entry.id   6aa3230fe72f6a0e8ae569658a5b378c
#
_cell.length_a   1.000
_cell.length_b   1.000
_cell.length_c   1.000
_cell.angle_alpha   90.00
_cell.angle_beta   90.00
_cell.angle_gamma   90.00
#
_symmetry.space_group_name_H-M   'P 1'
#
loop_
_entity.id
_entity.type
_entity.pdbx_description
1 polymer ?
#
loop_
_entity_poly.entity_id
_entity_poly.type
_entity_poly.pdbx_seq_one_letter_code
_entity_poly.pdbx_strand_id
1 'polypeptide(L)'
;MTRVLPGVYVEFHDYSMLPEGETNLAVGYVLASPRGPVGKAELVTSPADFLSKFTLTGSPTIKDDKTFWSILQVLKYTNEVYISRAAKNVKFGGVNVTATACTPWTTGMTNPEDFDFDVQASGEGPEVVAGTKDVLFTLAGIDGGKYNNDLGIEIISYKDKPEQLVDQFEDTESMNAVQPFIIRVYDMTNEAEPALLEEFMVSLLPNARAFDGSVMYIDTVLESSAYIQVALPTDGRTGAPSSTTGKVKMAGGDNAELSALDYTDALKALEVFEDKTVPISLFGNGTGTMYENADYQQGLVELSRNRQDFLAFLNSRERDEKATINSQKAINIVDYKKGKNGDGLGSTYWGACMYAPHVNYSDVFNSRKIKLGADSTAIAGWLGTLLGQGYPYAYAGPTDGLVSGVTCDWKIGDLSGEATKLNDASINYVAYDAKVGRYYMQCQNTLQIANSSLRNIGAVLNILDIKQTFITYFKEYLQKPITPRLREELWNKGNDYLKDKILGMNRCVNYSFVDATTDLDLADNTLRFVLTIALTPYAQKIYLYMNIVNANYDFSIVQGN
;
A
#
# COMPACT_ATOMS: atom_id res chain seq x y z
N MET A 1 21.31 15.30 43.44
CA MET A 1 22.35 15.73 42.48
C MET A 1 23.49 14.75 42.57
N THR A 2 23.60 13.85 41.62
CA THR A 2 24.78 12.96 41.50
C THR A 2 25.93 13.80 40.99
N ARG A 3 27.04 13.89 41.74
CA ARG A 3 28.25 14.57 41.29
C ARG A 3 28.90 13.74 40.20
N VAL A 4 28.94 14.26 38.99
CA VAL A 4 29.67 13.67 37.85
C VAL A 4 31.14 13.93 38.07
N LEU A 5 32.00 12.91 37.99
CA LEU A 5 33.44 13.01 38.08
C LEU A 5 33.99 13.84 36.90
N PRO A 6 35.02 14.68 37.11
CA PRO A 6 35.68 15.37 36.00
C PRO A 6 36.24 14.34 35.01
N GLY A 7 35.78 14.38 33.77
CA GLY A 7 36.19 13.47 32.70
C GLY A 7 35.73 13.97 31.34
N VAL A 8 36.29 13.44 30.28
CA VAL A 8 35.78 13.66 28.91
C VAL A 8 34.71 12.60 28.66
N TYR A 9 33.47 13.05 28.54
CA TYR A 9 32.33 12.21 28.19
C TYR A 9 32.08 12.36 26.70
N VAL A 10 32.23 11.26 25.94
CA VAL A 10 31.90 11.21 24.52
C VAL A 10 30.61 10.45 24.40
N GLU A 11 29.54 11.14 24.09
CA GLU A 11 28.31 10.53 23.68
C GLU A 11 28.35 10.33 22.16
N PHE A 12 28.23 9.08 21.72
CA PHE A 12 28.08 8.78 20.31
C PHE A 12 26.57 8.87 19.98
N HIS A 13 26.20 9.95 19.33
CA HIS A 13 24.93 10.03 18.64
C HIS A 13 25.17 9.54 17.21
N ASP A 14 24.61 8.38 16.89
CA ASP A 14 24.65 7.86 15.52
C ASP A 14 23.60 8.59 14.68
N TYR A 15 24.02 9.69 14.07
CA TYR A 15 23.21 10.44 13.10
C TYR A 15 23.19 9.79 11.71
N SER A 16 23.88 8.68 11.49
CA SER A 16 23.83 7.93 10.24
C SER A 16 22.48 7.21 10.04
N MET A 17 21.72 7.06 11.14
CA MET A 17 20.36 6.53 11.13
C MET A 17 19.27 7.63 11.21
N LEU A 18 19.62 8.90 11.20
CA LEU A 18 18.62 9.92 10.97
C LEU A 18 18.16 9.80 9.50
N PRO A 19 16.87 9.64 9.23
CA PRO A 19 16.35 9.67 7.88
C PRO A 19 16.60 11.05 7.30
N GLU A 20 17.68 11.19 6.58
CA GLU A 20 17.95 12.36 5.75
C GLU A 20 16.95 12.32 4.60
N GLY A 21 15.81 13.03 4.75
CA GLY A 21 14.79 13.17 3.72
C GLY A 21 14.49 11.83 3.05
N GLU A 22 13.85 10.91 3.78
CA GLU A 22 13.50 9.61 3.23
C GLU A 22 12.65 9.84 2.00
N THR A 23 13.20 9.47 0.84
CA THR A 23 12.40 9.31 -0.37
C THR A 23 11.33 8.28 -0.01
N ASN A 24 10.07 8.71 0.02
CA ASN A 24 8.99 7.82 0.37
C ASN A 24 8.92 6.69 -0.67
N LEU A 25 9.13 5.47 -0.23
CA LEU A 25 9.12 4.25 -1.05
C LEU A 25 7.76 3.54 -0.98
N ALA A 26 6.76 4.16 -0.38
CA ALA A 26 5.46 3.58 -0.17
C ALA A 26 4.68 3.39 -1.48
N VAL A 27 4.10 2.22 -1.63
CA VAL A 27 3.36 1.82 -2.83
C VAL A 27 1.92 1.50 -2.46
N GLY A 28 0.95 2.04 -3.20
CA GLY A 28 -0.48 1.73 -3.06
C GLY A 28 -0.92 0.64 -4.02
N TYR A 29 -1.84 -0.23 -3.56
CA TYR A 29 -2.54 -1.21 -4.38
C TYR A 29 -3.99 -1.38 -3.92
N VAL A 30 -4.86 -1.68 -4.88
CA VAL A 30 -6.18 -2.29 -4.61
C VAL A 30 -6.07 -3.79 -4.86
N LEU A 31 -6.62 -4.60 -3.96
CA LEU A 31 -6.53 -6.05 -4.01
C LEU A 31 -7.90 -6.70 -3.73
N ALA A 32 -8.35 -7.58 -4.62
CA ALA A 32 -9.44 -8.48 -4.30
C ALA A 32 -8.91 -9.68 -3.52
N SER A 33 -9.33 -9.81 -2.26
CA SER A 33 -8.85 -10.87 -1.38
C SER A 33 -9.97 -11.46 -0.52
N PRO A 34 -9.83 -12.73 -0.11
CA PRO A 34 -10.81 -13.37 0.75
C PRO A 34 -10.79 -12.82 2.18
N ARG A 35 -9.69 -12.18 2.59
CA ARG A 35 -9.43 -11.64 3.92
C ARG A 35 -8.79 -10.25 3.83
N GLY A 36 -8.75 -9.54 4.94
CA GLY A 36 -8.16 -8.21 5.09
C GLY A 36 -9.21 -7.13 5.36
N PRO A 37 -8.80 -5.99 5.94
CA PRO A 37 -9.71 -4.93 6.33
C PRO A 37 -10.40 -4.29 5.13
N VAL A 38 -11.65 -3.90 5.32
CA VAL A 38 -12.47 -3.20 4.33
C VAL A 38 -12.63 -1.74 4.74
N GLY A 39 -12.58 -0.82 3.77
CA GLY A 39 -12.78 0.60 4.01
C GLY A 39 -11.57 1.34 4.60
N LYS A 40 -10.43 0.67 4.75
CA LYS A 40 -9.16 1.30 5.14
C LYS A 40 -7.98 0.75 4.33
N ALA A 41 -6.92 1.55 4.23
CA ALA A 41 -5.66 1.10 3.65
C ALA A 41 -4.80 0.45 4.76
N GLU A 42 -4.42 -0.79 4.55
CA GLU A 42 -3.61 -1.57 5.49
C GLU A 42 -2.15 -1.55 5.08
N LEU A 43 -1.27 -1.20 6.02
CA LEU A 43 0.18 -1.26 5.80
C LEU A 43 0.68 -2.70 5.88
N VAL A 44 1.46 -3.06 4.89
CA VAL A 44 2.16 -4.35 4.79
C VAL A 44 3.66 -4.11 4.70
N THR A 45 4.41 -4.75 5.59
CA THR A 45 5.84 -4.53 5.74
C THR A 45 6.73 -5.66 5.20
N SER A 46 6.14 -6.82 4.95
CA SER A 46 6.88 -7.98 4.45
C SER A 46 5.97 -8.96 3.69
N PRO A 47 6.54 -9.86 2.86
CA PRO A 47 5.75 -10.92 2.22
C PRO A 47 5.00 -11.82 3.22
N ALA A 48 5.58 -12.10 4.38
CA ALA A 48 4.94 -12.92 5.41
C ALA A 48 3.75 -12.17 6.04
N ASP A 49 3.92 -10.90 6.41
CA ASP A 49 2.87 -10.02 6.90
C ASP A 49 1.72 -9.91 5.89
N PHE A 50 2.04 -9.71 4.62
CA PHE A 50 1.06 -9.68 3.53
C PHE A 50 0.22 -10.95 3.44
N LEU A 51 0.88 -12.09 3.41
CA LEU A 51 0.20 -13.38 3.27
C LEU A 51 -0.65 -13.72 4.50
N SER A 52 -0.20 -13.37 5.70
CA SER A 52 -0.96 -13.59 6.93
C SER A 52 -2.23 -12.73 7.00
N LYS A 53 -2.19 -11.49 6.50
CA LYS A 53 -3.32 -10.56 6.53
C LYS A 53 -4.35 -10.80 5.42
N PHE A 54 -3.92 -11.22 4.22
CA PHE A 54 -4.78 -11.22 3.04
C PHE A 54 -5.09 -12.61 2.46
N THR A 55 -4.41 -13.68 2.93
CA THR A 55 -4.72 -15.05 2.50
C THR A 55 -5.41 -15.85 3.62
N LEU A 56 -6.10 -16.92 3.25
CA LEU A 56 -6.71 -17.84 4.22
C LEU A 56 -5.71 -18.82 4.82
N THR A 57 -4.72 -19.26 4.03
CA THR A 57 -3.83 -20.39 4.37
C THR A 57 -2.36 -20.00 4.39
N GLY A 58 -2.04 -18.69 4.43
CA GLY A 58 -0.65 -18.22 4.37
C GLY A 58 0.02 -18.33 3.00
N SER A 59 -0.72 -18.74 1.95
CA SER A 59 -0.25 -18.75 0.57
C SER A 59 -1.38 -18.52 -0.43
N PRO A 60 -1.12 -17.75 -1.51
CA PRO A 60 -2.12 -17.50 -2.53
C PRO A 60 -2.38 -18.75 -3.37
N THR A 61 -3.63 -18.97 -3.72
CA THR A 61 -4.11 -20.09 -4.53
C THR A 61 -4.33 -19.69 -5.99
N ILE A 62 -4.61 -20.67 -6.86
CA ILE A 62 -4.90 -20.42 -8.28
C ILE A 62 -6.14 -19.56 -8.49
N LYS A 63 -7.07 -19.56 -7.52
CA LYS A 63 -8.34 -18.82 -7.60
C LYS A 63 -8.23 -17.37 -7.12
N ASP A 64 -7.13 -17.04 -6.44
CA ASP A 64 -6.92 -15.71 -5.91
C ASP A 64 -6.55 -14.72 -7.02
N ASP A 65 -6.70 -13.45 -6.70
CA ASP A 65 -6.39 -12.35 -7.60
C ASP A 65 -4.89 -12.36 -8.00
N LYS A 66 -4.62 -12.17 -9.27
CA LYS A 66 -3.24 -12.11 -9.80
C LYS A 66 -2.43 -10.97 -9.18
N THR A 67 -3.08 -9.93 -8.68
CA THR A 67 -2.45 -8.80 -7.98
C THR A 67 -1.66 -9.22 -6.74
N PHE A 68 -1.98 -10.37 -6.12
CA PHE A 68 -1.16 -10.97 -5.07
C PHE A 68 0.31 -11.09 -5.47
N TRP A 69 0.57 -11.63 -6.66
CA TRP A 69 1.94 -11.82 -7.16
C TRP A 69 2.60 -10.51 -7.58
N SER A 70 1.80 -9.53 -8.04
CA SER A 70 2.27 -8.17 -8.30
C SER A 70 2.80 -7.51 -7.02
N ILE A 71 2.04 -7.60 -5.93
CA ILE A 71 2.41 -7.07 -4.61
C ILE A 71 3.64 -7.81 -4.05
N LEU A 72 3.67 -9.15 -4.14
CA LEU A 72 4.82 -9.95 -3.71
C LEU A 72 6.12 -9.60 -4.47
N GLN A 73 6.01 -9.20 -5.74
CA GLN A 73 7.16 -8.73 -6.51
C GLN A 73 7.69 -7.38 -5.98
N VAL A 74 6.80 -6.47 -5.64
CA VAL A 74 7.12 -5.13 -5.12
C VAL A 74 7.70 -5.20 -3.70
N LEU A 75 7.16 -6.05 -2.83
CA LEU A 75 7.62 -6.26 -1.44
C LEU A 75 9.07 -6.80 -1.33
N LYS A 76 9.71 -7.13 -2.45
CA LYS A 76 11.17 -7.44 -2.47
C LYS A 76 12.03 -6.19 -2.40
N TYR A 77 11.47 -5.01 -2.66
CA TYR A 77 12.18 -3.75 -2.80
C TYR A 77 11.69 -2.64 -1.86
N THR A 78 10.58 -2.86 -1.16
CA THR A 78 10.07 -1.94 -0.14
C THR A 78 9.39 -2.71 0.98
N ASN A 79 9.39 -2.12 2.17
CA ASN A 79 8.64 -2.57 3.35
C ASN A 79 7.40 -1.69 3.63
N GLU A 80 6.99 -0.87 2.65
CA GLU A 80 5.86 0.04 2.78
C GLU A 80 4.90 -0.14 1.60
N VAL A 81 3.99 -1.11 1.72
CA VAL A 81 2.91 -1.31 0.74
C VAL A 81 1.57 -1.14 1.43
N TYR A 82 0.79 -0.16 0.98
CA TYR A 82 -0.57 0.09 1.46
C TYR A 82 -1.57 -0.60 0.55
N ILE A 83 -2.41 -1.43 1.14
CA ILE A 83 -3.37 -2.24 0.39
C ILE A 83 -4.78 -1.93 0.86
N SER A 84 -5.67 -1.59 -0.06
CA SER A 84 -7.10 -1.52 0.17
C SER A 84 -7.79 -2.73 -0.43
N ARG A 85 -8.65 -3.37 0.35
CA ARG A 85 -9.39 -4.57 -0.08
C ARG A 85 -10.60 -4.20 -0.92
N ALA A 86 -10.65 -4.67 -2.17
CA ALA A 86 -11.87 -4.70 -2.96
C ALA A 86 -12.76 -5.86 -2.51
N ALA A 87 -13.95 -5.56 -2.02
CA ALA A 87 -14.90 -6.54 -1.51
C ALA A 87 -16.34 -6.07 -1.72
N LYS A 88 -17.28 -7.02 -1.75
CA LYS A 88 -18.70 -6.75 -2.00
C LYS A 88 -19.57 -7.53 -1.03
N ASN A 89 -20.63 -6.86 -0.50
CA ASN A 89 -21.59 -7.46 0.43
C ASN A 89 -20.94 -8.09 1.67
N VAL A 90 -19.93 -7.39 2.20
CA VAL A 90 -19.17 -7.89 3.34
C VAL A 90 -20.02 -7.82 4.59
N LYS A 91 -20.06 -8.94 5.34
CA LYS A 91 -20.65 -9.04 6.66
C LYS A 91 -19.62 -9.61 7.63
N PHE A 92 -19.63 -9.09 8.82
CA PHE A 92 -18.80 -9.59 9.92
C PHE A 92 -19.52 -10.75 10.60
N GLY A 93 -18.78 -11.76 10.96
CA GLY A 93 -19.24 -12.85 11.82
C GLY A 93 -18.78 -12.66 13.25
N GLY A 94 -19.50 -13.25 14.20
CA GLY A 94 -19.13 -13.09 15.60
C GLY A 94 -19.84 -14.05 16.53
N VAL A 95 -19.63 -13.81 17.84
CA VAL A 95 -20.28 -14.50 18.95
C VAL A 95 -20.71 -13.50 20.02
N ASN A 96 -21.82 -13.77 20.67
CA ASN A 96 -22.24 -13.07 21.88
C ASN A 96 -21.85 -13.89 23.12
N VAL A 97 -21.27 -13.24 24.10
CA VAL A 97 -20.84 -13.84 25.36
C VAL A 97 -21.71 -13.34 26.50
N THR A 98 -22.42 -14.26 27.15
CA THR A 98 -23.20 -14.00 28.38
C THR A 98 -22.44 -14.55 29.57
N ALA A 99 -23.03 -14.36 30.78
CA ALA A 99 -22.44 -14.92 32.00
C ALA A 99 -22.30 -16.47 31.97
N THR A 100 -23.07 -17.17 31.13
CA THR A 100 -23.18 -18.64 31.13
C THR A 100 -22.97 -19.30 29.78
N ALA A 101 -22.94 -18.54 28.70
CA ALA A 101 -22.85 -19.08 27.33
C ALA A 101 -22.07 -18.18 26.37
N CYS A 102 -21.43 -18.81 25.39
CA CYS A 102 -20.91 -18.15 24.20
C CYS A 102 -21.70 -18.66 23.01
N THR A 103 -22.41 -17.76 22.30
CA THR A 103 -23.38 -18.12 21.28
C THR A 103 -23.03 -17.47 19.93
N PRO A 104 -22.89 -18.24 18.85
CA PRO A 104 -22.64 -17.70 17.52
C PRO A 104 -23.81 -16.81 17.03
N TRP A 105 -23.49 -15.83 16.20
CA TRP A 105 -24.50 -15.01 15.56
C TRP A 105 -25.32 -15.83 14.54
N THR A 106 -26.61 -15.48 14.40
CA THR A 106 -27.47 -16.05 13.35
C THR A 106 -27.40 -15.27 12.06
N THR A 107 -27.11 -13.98 12.13
CA THR A 107 -27.01 -13.06 11.00
C THR A 107 -25.78 -12.18 11.17
N GLY A 108 -24.98 -12.02 10.12
CA GLY A 108 -23.80 -11.17 10.14
C GLY A 108 -24.14 -9.68 10.10
N MET A 109 -23.25 -8.86 10.62
CA MET A 109 -23.37 -7.40 10.67
C MET A 109 -22.53 -6.75 9.58
N THR A 110 -23.00 -5.61 9.10
CA THR A 110 -22.24 -4.81 8.12
C THR A 110 -21.09 -4.06 8.80
N ASN A 111 -21.33 -3.58 10.02
CA ASN A 111 -20.32 -2.93 10.85
C ASN A 111 -20.53 -3.34 12.32
N PRO A 112 -19.58 -4.03 12.96
CA PRO A 112 -19.69 -4.44 14.36
C PRO A 112 -19.74 -3.27 15.35
N GLU A 113 -19.19 -2.11 15.00
CA GLU A 113 -19.23 -0.91 15.85
C GLU A 113 -20.65 -0.34 15.98
N ASP A 114 -21.52 -0.64 15.01
CA ASP A 114 -22.93 -0.22 15.02
C ASP A 114 -23.83 -1.18 15.81
N PHE A 115 -23.26 -2.12 16.60
CA PHE A 115 -24.02 -3.05 17.39
C PHE A 115 -24.78 -2.34 18.50
N ASP A 116 -26.10 -2.25 18.33
CA ASP A 116 -26.99 -1.62 19.30
C ASP A 116 -27.53 -2.68 20.28
N PHE A 117 -26.93 -2.72 21.46
CA PHE A 117 -27.35 -3.63 22.54
C PHE A 117 -28.77 -3.35 23.01
N ASP A 118 -29.24 -2.12 22.98
CA ASP A 118 -30.57 -1.73 23.46
C ASP A 118 -31.65 -2.18 22.46
N VAL A 119 -31.42 -2.00 21.18
CA VAL A 119 -32.30 -2.49 20.10
C VAL A 119 -32.37 -4.02 20.11
N GLN A 120 -31.23 -4.68 20.29
CA GLN A 120 -31.20 -6.15 20.38
C GLN A 120 -31.93 -6.65 21.65
N ALA A 121 -31.86 -5.93 22.74
CA ALA A 121 -32.58 -6.26 23.97
C ALA A 121 -34.09 -6.07 23.85
N SER A 122 -34.59 -5.12 23.03
CA SER A 122 -36.02 -4.88 22.79
C SER A 122 -36.64 -5.89 21.80
N GLY A 123 -35.82 -6.61 21.01
CA GLY A 123 -36.26 -7.53 19.97
C GLY A 123 -36.73 -6.84 18.68
N GLU A 124 -36.47 -5.55 18.52
CA GLU A 124 -36.88 -4.74 17.36
C GLU A 124 -35.78 -4.59 16.28
N GLY A 125 -34.66 -5.27 16.39
CA GLY A 125 -33.58 -5.25 15.40
C GLY A 125 -33.48 -6.53 14.57
N PRO A 126 -32.56 -6.60 13.59
CA PRO A 126 -32.26 -7.86 12.93
C PRO A 126 -31.86 -8.88 14.01
N GLU A 127 -32.54 -10.04 14.01
CA GLU A 127 -32.27 -11.10 14.99
C GLU A 127 -30.81 -11.57 14.88
N VAL A 128 -29.93 -10.94 15.66
CA VAL A 128 -28.56 -11.37 15.76
C VAL A 128 -28.45 -12.58 16.69
N VAL A 129 -29.23 -12.60 17.77
CA VAL A 129 -29.42 -13.79 18.65
C VAL A 129 -30.68 -13.61 19.51
N ALA A 130 -31.47 -14.65 19.71
CA ALA A 130 -32.52 -14.68 20.73
C ALA A 130 -31.85 -14.65 22.12
N GLY A 131 -32.15 -13.63 22.95
CA GLY A 131 -31.71 -13.56 24.36
C GLY A 131 -30.56 -12.61 24.67
N THR A 132 -30.40 -11.51 23.94
CA THR A 132 -29.32 -10.52 24.13
C THR A 132 -29.36 -9.72 25.43
N LYS A 133 -30.41 -9.80 26.24
CA LYS A 133 -30.54 -9.04 27.50
C LYS A 133 -29.41 -9.25 28.52
N ASP A 134 -28.68 -10.36 28.39
CA ASP A 134 -27.64 -10.75 29.37
C ASP A 134 -26.23 -10.80 28.74
N VAL A 135 -26.04 -10.19 27.54
CA VAL A 135 -24.72 -10.17 26.87
C VAL A 135 -23.75 -9.32 27.65
N LEU A 136 -22.63 -9.90 28.07
CA LEU A 136 -21.53 -9.21 28.73
C LEU A 136 -20.68 -8.45 27.75
N PHE A 137 -20.38 -9.07 26.61
CA PHE A 137 -19.65 -8.50 25.48
C PHE A 137 -19.87 -9.34 24.22
N THR A 138 -19.55 -8.75 23.09
CA THR A 138 -19.61 -9.38 21.78
C THR A 138 -18.23 -9.42 21.18
N LEU A 139 -17.84 -10.56 20.60
CA LEU A 139 -16.62 -10.70 19.79
C LEU A 139 -17.00 -10.83 18.33
N ALA A 140 -16.41 -9.99 17.51
CA ALA A 140 -16.54 -10.04 16.03
C ALA A 140 -15.17 -10.23 15.38
N GLY A 141 -15.14 -10.79 14.17
CA GLY A 141 -13.91 -10.79 13.38
C GLY A 141 -13.48 -9.35 13.06
N ILE A 142 -12.17 -9.09 13.04
CA ILE A 142 -11.61 -7.77 12.75
C ILE A 142 -11.80 -7.38 11.27
N ASP A 143 -11.77 -8.38 10.39
CA ASP A 143 -12.02 -8.24 8.96
C ASP A 143 -13.33 -8.93 8.62
N GLY A 144 -14.19 -8.31 7.84
CA GLY A 144 -15.44 -8.95 7.42
C GLY A 144 -15.22 -10.02 6.36
N GLY A 145 -16.08 -11.04 6.37
CA GLY A 145 -16.09 -12.07 5.35
C GLY A 145 -16.39 -13.48 5.87
N LYS A 146 -16.56 -14.40 4.94
CA LYS A 146 -16.84 -15.82 5.23
C LYS A 146 -15.82 -16.48 6.13
N TYR A 147 -14.57 -16.02 6.08
CA TYR A 147 -13.49 -16.59 6.89
C TYR A 147 -13.73 -16.43 8.41
N ASN A 148 -14.55 -15.44 8.83
CA ASN A 148 -14.91 -15.29 10.23
C ASN A 148 -15.61 -16.55 10.77
N ASN A 149 -16.33 -17.27 9.92
CA ASN A 149 -17.02 -18.49 10.32
C ASN A 149 -16.04 -19.65 10.61
N ASP A 150 -14.77 -19.51 10.23
CA ASP A 150 -13.72 -20.48 10.53
C ASP A 150 -12.89 -20.09 11.76
N LEU A 151 -13.18 -18.97 12.40
CA LEU A 151 -12.61 -18.60 13.69
C LEU A 151 -13.38 -19.29 14.82
N GLY A 152 -12.64 -19.84 15.78
CA GLY A 152 -13.20 -20.46 16.99
C GLY A 152 -12.78 -19.72 18.25
N ILE A 153 -13.69 -19.55 19.17
CA ILE A 153 -13.46 -18.89 20.46
C ILE A 153 -13.56 -19.91 21.57
N GLU A 154 -12.57 -19.96 22.45
CA GLU A 154 -12.60 -20.68 23.71
C GLU A 154 -12.41 -19.68 24.85
N ILE A 155 -13.29 -19.72 25.85
CA ILE A 155 -13.20 -18.89 27.04
C ILE A 155 -12.85 -19.80 28.23
N ILE A 156 -11.86 -19.41 29.00
CA ILE A 156 -11.44 -20.09 30.22
C ILE A 156 -11.54 -19.08 31.37
N SER A 157 -12.51 -19.28 32.25
CA SER A 157 -12.81 -18.38 33.35
C SER A 157 -12.16 -18.82 34.66
N TYR A 158 -11.75 -17.87 35.47
CA TYR A 158 -11.26 -18.10 36.82
C TYR A 158 -12.30 -18.81 37.71
N LYS A 159 -13.60 -18.64 37.38
CA LYS A 159 -14.70 -19.26 38.14
C LYS A 159 -14.71 -20.78 38.03
N ASP A 160 -14.36 -21.30 36.83
CA ASP A 160 -14.49 -22.73 36.53
C ASP A 160 -13.12 -23.44 36.50
N LYS A 161 -12.06 -22.71 36.18
CA LYS A 161 -10.70 -23.24 36.02
C LYS A 161 -9.65 -22.31 36.65
N PRO A 162 -9.76 -22.02 37.98
CA PRO A 162 -8.84 -21.09 38.64
C PRO A 162 -7.37 -21.55 38.56
N GLU A 163 -7.12 -22.84 38.51
CA GLU A 163 -5.78 -23.43 38.41
C GLU A 163 -5.01 -23.05 37.14
N GLN A 164 -5.70 -22.62 36.09
CA GLN A 164 -5.06 -22.17 34.84
C GLN A 164 -4.67 -20.68 34.84
N LEU A 165 -5.16 -19.93 35.81
CA LEU A 165 -4.96 -18.48 35.88
C LEU A 165 -4.22 -18.04 37.15
N VAL A 166 -4.25 -18.82 38.22
CA VAL A 166 -3.72 -18.42 39.53
C VAL A 166 -2.22 -18.08 39.51
N ASP A 167 -1.44 -18.73 38.68
CA ASP A 167 0.01 -18.49 38.56
C ASP A 167 0.37 -17.07 38.05
N GLN A 168 -0.61 -16.36 37.52
CA GLN A 168 -0.47 -14.98 37.03
C GLN A 168 -0.81 -13.92 38.09
N PHE A 169 -1.16 -14.34 39.28
CA PHE A 169 -1.58 -13.49 40.41
C PHE A 169 -0.80 -13.83 41.67
N GLU A 170 -0.74 -12.89 42.63
CA GLU A 170 -0.04 -13.07 43.89
C GLU A 170 -0.74 -14.14 44.75
N ASP A 171 -2.06 -14.14 44.73
CA ASP A 171 -2.90 -15.10 45.42
C ASP A 171 -4.30 -15.20 44.79
N THR A 172 -5.13 -16.11 45.34
CA THR A 172 -6.51 -16.31 44.88
C THR A 172 -7.42 -15.10 45.18
N GLU A 173 -7.14 -14.31 46.21
CA GLU A 173 -7.93 -13.12 46.56
C GLU A 173 -7.71 -12.01 45.53
N SER A 174 -6.47 -11.77 45.14
CA SER A 174 -6.09 -10.84 44.10
C SER A 174 -6.70 -11.25 42.74
N MET A 175 -6.66 -12.52 42.37
CA MET A 175 -7.32 -13.05 41.16
C MET A 175 -8.84 -12.83 41.21
N ASN A 176 -9.51 -13.10 42.35
CA ASN A 176 -10.94 -12.91 42.47
C ASN A 176 -11.35 -11.44 42.38
N ALA A 177 -10.50 -10.52 42.86
CA ALA A 177 -10.73 -9.09 42.75
C ALA A 177 -10.68 -8.58 41.30
N VAL A 178 -9.83 -9.17 40.46
CA VAL A 178 -9.64 -8.82 39.05
C VAL A 178 -10.64 -9.52 38.12
N GLN A 179 -11.15 -10.69 38.52
CA GLN A 179 -12.10 -11.51 37.75
C GLN A 179 -11.58 -11.86 36.31
N PRO A 180 -10.39 -12.43 36.20
CA PRO A 180 -9.78 -12.67 34.89
C PRO A 180 -10.42 -13.85 34.17
N PHE A 181 -10.32 -13.80 32.82
CA PHE A 181 -10.58 -14.92 31.95
C PHE A 181 -9.67 -14.90 30.75
N ILE A 182 -9.42 -16.04 30.16
CA ILE A 182 -8.60 -16.19 28.96
C ILE A 182 -9.55 -16.29 27.76
N ILE A 183 -9.26 -15.55 26.70
CA ILE A 183 -9.86 -15.71 25.37
C ILE A 183 -8.81 -16.34 24.47
N ARG A 184 -9.10 -17.50 23.91
CA ARG A 184 -8.30 -18.17 22.90
C ARG A 184 -9.00 -18.09 21.56
N VAL A 185 -8.25 -17.69 20.54
CA VAL A 185 -8.72 -17.65 19.15
C VAL A 185 -8.08 -18.79 18.38
N TYR A 186 -8.89 -19.56 17.69
CA TYR A 186 -8.45 -20.72 16.93
C TYR A 186 -8.82 -20.58 15.46
N ASP A 187 -7.96 -21.11 14.58
CA ASP A 187 -8.34 -21.46 13.22
C ASP A 187 -9.06 -22.81 13.22
N MET A 188 -10.32 -22.80 12.84
CA MET A 188 -11.20 -23.97 12.80
C MET A 188 -11.46 -24.45 11.36
N THR A 189 -10.64 -24.04 10.39
CA THR A 189 -10.71 -24.54 9.01
C THR A 189 -10.59 -26.07 8.99
N ASN A 190 -9.74 -26.64 9.87
CA ASN A 190 -9.72 -28.06 10.17
C ASN A 190 -10.28 -28.29 11.59
N GLU A 191 -11.56 -28.63 11.69
CA GLU A 191 -12.23 -28.84 12.98
C GLU A 191 -11.64 -29.99 13.81
N ALA A 192 -10.96 -30.97 13.17
CA ALA A 192 -10.34 -32.10 13.87
C ALA A 192 -9.06 -31.69 14.57
N GLU A 193 -8.33 -30.71 14.04
CA GLU A 193 -7.05 -30.22 14.59
C GLU A 193 -7.03 -28.67 14.52
N PRO A 194 -7.80 -27.98 15.40
CA PRO A 194 -7.84 -26.53 15.41
C PRO A 194 -6.49 -25.95 15.85
N ALA A 195 -5.95 -25.01 15.08
CA ALA A 195 -4.72 -24.32 15.41
C ALA A 195 -4.99 -23.10 16.31
N LEU A 196 -4.27 -22.98 17.43
CA LEU A 196 -4.31 -21.78 18.26
C LEU A 196 -3.63 -20.62 17.51
N LEU A 197 -4.36 -19.52 17.34
CA LEU A 197 -3.88 -18.29 16.71
C LEU A 197 -3.40 -17.28 17.75
N GLU A 198 -4.25 -16.98 18.74
CA GLU A 198 -4.00 -15.97 19.77
C GLU A 198 -4.57 -16.42 21.12
N GLU A 199 -3.94 -15.90 22.18
CA GLU A 199 -4.42 -16.06 23.56
C GLU A 199 -4.29 -14.75 24.32
N PHE A 200 -5.39 -14.28 24.93
CA PHE A 200 -5.45 -13.07 25.71
C PHE A 200 -5.99 -13.34 27.10
N MET A 201 -5.31 -12.84 28.13
CA MET A 201 -5.85 -12.76 29.48
C MET A 201 -6.48 -11.39 29.69
N VAL A 202 -7.76 -11.37 30.01
CA VAL A 202 -8.57 -10.15 30.05
C VAL A 202 -9.51 -10.12 31.26
N SER A 203 -10.03 -8.93 31.53
CA SER A 203 -11.10 -8.68 32.53
C SER A 203 -12.08 -7.63 31.99
N LEU A 204 -13.34 -7.70 32.43
CA LEU A 204 -14.32 -6.65 32.14
C LEU A 204 -14.22 -5.44 33.08
N LEU A 205 -13.35 -5.50 34.10
CA LEU A 205 -13.13 -4.38 35.00
C LEU A 205 -12.14 -3.37 34.39
N PRO A 206 -12.52 -2.09 34.18
CA PRO A 206 -11.68 -1.12 33.48
C PRO A 206 -10.30 -0.87 34.13
N ASN A 207 -10.19 -1.04 35.43
CA ASN A 207 -8.94 -0.83 36.18
C ASN A 207 -8.19 -2.11 36.50
N ALA A 208 -8.60 -3.25 35.92
CA ALA A 208 -7.96 -4.54 36.15
C ALA A 208 -6.51 -4.55 35.67
N ARG A 209 -5.62 -5.08 36.50
CA ARG A 209 -4.20 -5.26 36.15
C ARG A 209 -3.72 -6.62 36.61
N ALA A 210 -2.81 -7.19 35.84
CA ALA A 210 -2.07 -8.39 36.24
C ALA A 210 -1.02 -8.06 37.33
N PHE A 211 -0.40 -9.08 37.88
CA PHE A 211 0.63 -8.95 38.92
C PHE A 211 1.81 -8.07 38.48
N ASP A 212 2.20 -8.15 37.21
CA ASP A 212 3.26 -7.33 36.61
C ASP A 212 2.86 -5.88 36.32
N GLY A 213 1.59 -5.50 36.60
CA GLY A 213 1.02 -4.18 36.36
C GLY A 213 0.47 -3.96 34.94
N SER A 214 0.51 -4.97 34.07
CA SER A 214 -0.06 -4.89 32.71
C SER A 214 -1.58 -4.70 32.77
N VAL A 215 -2.12 -3.95 31.79
CA VAL A 215 -3.57 -3.69 31.67
C VAL A 215 -4.27 -4.97 31.23
N MET A 216 -5.39 -5.28 31.90
CA MET A 216 -6.21 -6.46 31.57
C MET A 216 -7.60 -6.10 31.05
N TYR A 217 -7.93 -4.82 30.91
CA TYR A 217 -9.23 -4.42 30.39
C TYR A 217 -9.40 -4.91 28.95
N ILE A 218 -10.49 -5.64 28.71
CA ILE A 218 -10.71 -6.39 27.45
C ILE A 218 -10.63 -5.50 26.22
N ASP A 219 -11.19 -4.30 26.26
CA ASP A 219 -11.18 -3.33 25.15
C ASP A 219 -9.74 -2.96 24.76
N THR A 220 -8.94 -2.56 25.72
CA THR A 220 -7.53 -2.18 25.51
C THR A 220 -6.66 -3.37 25.07
N VAL A 221 -6.88 -4.56 25.65
CA VAL A 221 -6.07 -5.74 25.32
C VAL A 221 -6.37 -6.23 23.91
N LEU A 222 -7.64 -6.25 23.51
CA LEU A 222 -8.04 -6.73 22.18
C LEU A 222 -7.75 -5.74 21.04
N GLU A 223 -7.40 -4.48 21.32
CA GLU A 223 -6.85 -3.57 20.31
C GLU A 223 -5.61 -4.14 19.60
N SER A 224 -4.87 -5.03 20.27
CA SER A 224 -3.67 -5.69 19.73
C SER A 224 -3.97 -6.96 18.93
N SER A 225 -5.22 -7.45 18.93
CA SER A 225 -5.59 -8.67 18.19
C SER A 225 -5.53 -8.46 16.68
N ALA A 226 -5.05 -9.49 15.96
CA ALA A 226 -5.06 -9.54 14.51
C ALA A 226 -6.31 -10.24 13.93
N TYR A 227 -7.17 -10.81 14.77
CA TYR A 227 -8.28 -11.66 14.32
C TYR A 227 -9.64 -11.22 14.83
N ILE A 228 -9.72 -10.67 16.04
CA ILE A 228 -11.00 -10.34 16.68
C ILE A 228 -11.01 -8.92 17.24
N GLN A 229 -12.21 -8.37 17.35
CA GLN A 229 -12.49 -7.11 18.02
C GLN A 229 -13.64 -7.31 19.02
N VAL A 230 -13.76 -6.43 20.02
CA VAL A 230 -14.80 -6.50 21.05
C VAL A 230 -15.74 -5.31 20.94
N ALA A 231 -17.02 -5.56 21.17
CA ALA A 231 -18.02 -4.53 21.45
C ALA A 231 -18.56 -4.73 22.86
N LEU A 232 -18.61 -3.63 23.64
CA LEU A 232 -19.05 -3.63 25.03
C LEU A 232 -20.39 -2.88 25.17
N PRO A 233 -21.33 -3.40 25.99
CA PRO A 233 -22.55 -2.68 26.31
C PRO A 233 -22.26 -1.34 26.99
N THR A 234 -23.06 -0.32 26.69
CA THR A 234 -22.92 1.03 27.25
C THR A 234 -23.25 1.09 28.75
N ASP A 235 -23.98 0.11 29.30
CA ASP A 235 -24.35 0.01 30.70
C ASP A 235 -23.23 -0.49 31.64
N GLY A 236 -22.04 -0.78 31.07
CA GLY A 236 -20.83 -1.12 31.82
C GLY A 236 -20.96 -2.42 32.62
N ARG A 237 -21.49 -3.47 32.00
CA ARG A 237 -21.64 -4.78 32.64
C ARG A 237 -20.30 -5.32 33.13
N THR A 238 -20.29 -5.85 34.33
CA THR A 238 -19.11 -6.40 34.98
C THR A 238 -19.32 -7.88 35.32
N GLY A 239 -18.24 -8.61 35.48
CA GLY A 239 -18.23 -10.02 35.87
C GLY A 239 -17.68 -10.90 34.76
N ALA A 240 -16.91 -11.91 35.13
CA ALA A 240 -16.36 -12.85 34.14
C ALA A 240 -17.47 -13.79 33.64
N PRO A 241 -17.42 -14.19 32.35
CA PRO A 241 -18.24 -15.27 31.80
C PRO A 241 -17.86 -16.63 32.43
N SER A 242 -18.68 -17.64 32.22
CA SER A 242 -18.27 -19.04 32.44
C SER A 242 -17.38 -19.54 31.31
N SER A 243 -16.59 -20.57 31.63
CA SER A 243 -15.78 -21.26 30.62
C SER A 243 -16.65 -21.94 29.55
N THR A 244 -16.23 -21.89 28.31
CA THR A 244 -16.91 -22.62 27.23
C THR A 244 -16.66 -24.14 27.36
N THR A 245 -17.63 -24.94 26.94
CA THR A 245 -17.48 -26.41 26.96
C THR A 245 -16.54 -26.92 25.87
N GLY A 246 -16.08 -26.05 25.00
CA GLY A 246 -15.18 -26.32 23.88
C GLY A 246 -14.97 -25.06 23.04
N LYS A 247 -14.45 -25.24 21.84
CA LYS A 247 -14.26 -24.14 20.92
C LYS A 247 -15.59 -23.82 20.21
N VAL A 248 -16.04 -22.59 20.27
CA VAL A 248 -17.28 -22.11 19.67
C VAL A 248 -16.93 -21.39 18.36
N LYS A 249 -17.38 -21.93 17.21
CA LYS A 249 -17.16 -21.25 15.92
C LYS A 249 -17.97 -19.97 15.86
N MET A 250 -17.37 -18.90 15.36
CA MET A 250 -18.09 -17.70 14.97
C MET A 250 -19.04 -17.99 13.81
N ALA A 251 -20.07 -17.19 13.62
CA ALA A 251 -20.98 -17.31 12.49
C ALA A 251 -21.51 -15.94 12.04
N GLY A 252 -22.19 -15.93 10.90
CA GLY A 252 -22.75 -14.72 10.30
C GLY A 252 -21.85 -14.03 9.27
N GLY A 253 -20.55 -14.35 9.24
CA GLY A 253 -19.64 -13.77 8.26
C GLY A 253 -20.02 -14.12 6.83
N ASP A 254 -20.06 -13.14 5.94
CA ASP A 254 -20.37 -13.33 4.52
C ASP A 254 -19.66 -12.29 3.64
N ASN A 255 -19.41 -12.66 2.40
CA ASN A 255 -18.93 -11.76 1.34
C ASN A 255 -19.20 -12.42 -0.02
N ALA A 256 -19.26 -11.59 -1.06
CA ALA A 256 -19.34 -12.10 -2.43
C ALA A 256 -18.06 -12.88 -2.78
N GLU A 257 -18.21 -13.89 -3.67
CA GLU A 257 -17.08 -14.61 -4.25
C GLU A 257 -16.18 -13.65 -5.05
N LEU A 258 -14.86 -13.86 -5.06
CA LEU A 258 -13.90 -13.00 -5.78
C LEU A 258 -14.24 -12.88 -7.28
N SER A 259 -14.80 -13.92 -7.87
CA SER A 259 -15.24 -13.93 -9.27
C SER A 259 -16.45 -13.05 -9.57
N ALA A 260 -17.18 -12.61 -8.53
CA ALA A 260 -18.35 -11.73 -8.65
C ALA A 260 -18.01 -10.25 -8.46
N LEU A 261 -16.74 -9.93 -8.17
CA LEU A 261 -16.25 -8.57 -8.06
C LEU A 261 -16.03 -7.97 -9.46
N ASP A 262 -16.31 -6.69 -9.57
CA ASP A 262 -16.10 -5.93 -10.78
C ASP A 262 -15.30 -4.64 -10.53
N TYR A 263 -15.10 -3.84 -11.58
CA TYR A 263 -14.34 -2.59 -11.48
C TYR A 263 -14.97 -1.55 -10.53
N THR A 264 -16.28 -1.62 -10.28
CA THR A 264 -16.94 -0.68 -9.34
C THR A 264 -16.58 -0.98 -7.91
N ASP A 265 -16.36 -2.26 -7.56
CA ASP A 265 -15.87 -2.67 -6.24
C ASP A 265 -14.40 -2.26 -6.05
N ALA A 266 -13.59 -2.33 -7.11
CA ALA A 266 -12.22 -1.83 -7.10
C ALA A 266 -12.16 -0.30 -6.98
N LEU A 267 -13.07 0.45 -7.62
CA LEU A 267 -13.18 1.90 -7.47
C LEU A 267 -13.52 2.31 -6.04
N LYS A 268 -14.47 1.63 -5.38
CA LYS A 268 -14.78 1.89 -3.97
C LYS A 268 -13.56 1.66 -3.06
N ALA A 269 -12.79 0.61 -3.32
CA ALA A 269 -11.56 0.37 -2.58
C ALA A 269 -10.48 1.43 -2.88
N LEU A 270 -10.49 2.04 -4.06
CA LEU A 270 -9.59 3.11 -4.44
C LEU A 270 -9.91 4.42 -3.70
N GLU A 271 -11.19 4.70 -3.39
CA GLU A 271 -11.63 5.90 -2.64
C GLU A 271 -10.95 6.04 -1.28
N VAL A 272 -10.56 4.93 -0.65
CA VAL A 272 -9.83 4.92 0.63
C VAL A 272 -8.51 5.71 0.54
N PHE A 273 -7.90 5.74 -0.63
CA PHE A 273 -6.68 6.49 -0.88
C PHE A 273 -6.89 7.98 -1.18
N GLU A 274 -8.12 8.49 -1.16
CA GLU A 274 -8.37 9.93 -1.19
C GLU A 274 -7.84 10.61 0.08
N ASP A 275 -7.78 9.86 1.18
CA ASP A 275 -7.16 10.31 2.41
C ASP A 275 -5.65 10.47 2.23
N LYS A 276 -5.18 11.73 2.34
CA LYS A 276 -3.75 12.07 2.21
C LYS A 276 -2.91 11.69 3.41
N THR A 277 -3.51 11.19 4.48
CA THR A 277 -2.77 10.65 5.64
C THR A 277 -2.08 9.33 5.30
N VAL A 278 -2.60 8.59 4.31
CA VAL A 278 -1.94 7.39 3.77
C VAL A 278 -0.79 7.84 2.84
N PRO A 279 0.47 7.69 3.26
CA PRO A 279 1.61 8.14 2.47
C PRO A 279 1.88 7.14 1.34
N ILE A 280 1.73 7.59 0.10
CA ILE A 280 2.05 6.80 -1.10
C ILE A 280 2.85 7.66 -2.08
N SER A 281 3.82 7.06 -2.77
CA SER A 281 4.60 7.72 -3.83
C SER A 281 4.39 7.06 -5.18
N LEU A 282 4.08 5.78 -5.20
CA LEU A 282 3.80 4.98 -6.39
C LEU A 282 2.47 4.26 -6.18
N PHE A 283 1.73 4.02 -7.25
CA PHE A 283 0.49 3.25 -7.18
C PHE A 283 0.43 2.26 -8.33
N GLY A 284 0.29 0.96 -8.02
CA GLY A 284 0.19 -0.10 -9.00
C GLY A 284 -1.24 -0.32 -9.47
N ASN A 285 -1.40 -0.60 -10.76
CA ASN A 285 -2.69 -0.88 -11.37
C ASN A 285 -3.34 -2.16 -10.81
N GLY A 286 -2.49 -3.16 -10.51
CA GLY A 286 -2.96 -4.52 -10.31
C GLY A 286 -3.18 -5.28 -11.62
N THR A 287 -3.43 -6.58 -11.53
CA THR A 287 -3.55 -7.49 -12.68
C THR A 287 -4.89 -8.21 -12.70
N GLY A 288 -5.66 -8.00 -13.75
CA GLY A 288 -6.95 -8.66 -13.95
C GLY A 288 -7.97 -7.77 -14.62
N THR A 289 -9.07 -8.36 -15.09
CA THR A 289 -10.06 -7.67 -15.93
C THR A 289 -10.70 -6.45 -15.25
N MET A 290 -10.89 -6.47 -13.93
CA MET A 290 -11.46 -5.34 -13.21
C MET A 290 -10.51 -4.15 -13.15
N TYR A 291 -9.19 -4.38 -13.02
CA TYR A 291 -8.17 -3.34 -12.98
C TYR A 291 -7.77 -2.83 -14.38
N GLU A 292 -8.03 -3.62 -15.41
CA GLU A 292 -7.84 -3.26 -16.81
C GLU A 292 -9.06 -2.54 -17.40
N ASN A 293 -10.10 -2.31 -16.62
CA ASN A 293 -11.27 -1.55 -17.03
C ASN A 293 -10.90 -0.06 -17.17
N ALA A 294 -11.46 0.60 -18.20
CA ALA A 294 -11.16 2.00 -18.49
C ALA A 294 -11.58 2.93 -17.34
N ASP A 295 -12.74 2.69 -16.74
CA ASP A 295 -13.27 3.53 -15.66
C ASP A 295 -12.40 3.42 -14.40
N TYR A 296 -11.92 2.21 -14.06
CA TYR A 296 -10.98 2.03 -12.95
C TYR A 296 -9.66 2.76 -13.19
N GLN A 297 -9.08 2.61 -14.38
CA GLN A 297 -7.81 3.28 -14.72
C GLN A 297 -7.98 4.80 -14.79
N GLN A 298 -9.12 5.30 -15.27
CA GLN A 298 -9.45 6.73 -15.21
C GLN A 298 -9.59 7.20 -13.76
N GLY A 299 -10.27 6.43 -12.89
CA GLY A 299 -10.36 6.71 -11.45
C GLY A 299 -8.99 6.82 -10.79
N LEU A 300 -8.07 5.92 -11.12
CA LEU A 300 -6.69 5.97 -10.61
C LEU A 300 -5.92 7.20 -11.12
N VAL A 301 -6.11 7.60 -12.37
CA VAL A 301 -5.53 8.83 -12.92
C VAL A 301 -6.10 10.07 -12.24
N GLU A 302 -7.41 10.13 -12.00
CA GLU A 302 -8.07 11.23 -11.30
C GLU A 302 -7.61 11.31 -9.83
N LEU A 303 -7.47 10.18 -9.15
CA LEU A 303 -6.90 10.14 -7.81
C LEU A 303 -5.48 10.75 -7.77
N SER A 304 -4.62 10.38 -8.74
CA SER A 304 -3.28 10.99 -8.87
C SER A 304 -3.36 12.49 -9.15
N ARG A 305 -4.35 12.95 -9.94
CA ARG A 305 -4.56 14.37 -10.24
C ARG A 305 -4.99 15.16 -9.00
N ASN A 306 -5.84 14.59 -8.18
CA ASN A 306 -6.38 15.24 -6.98
C ASN A 306 -5.37 15.29 -5.84
N ARG A 307 -4.60 14.22 -5.66
CA ARG A 307 -3.57 14.14 -4.63
C ARG A 307 -2.27 14.84 -5.03
N GLN A 308 -1.76 14.58 -6.23
CA GLN A 308 -0.48 15.10 -6.74
C GLN A 308 0.74 14.76 -5.86
N ASP A 309 0.74 13.61 -5.21
CA ASP A 309 1.81 13.14 -4.34
C ASP A 309 2.33 11.74 -4.73
N PHE A 310 1.73 11.10 -5.73
CA PHE A 310 2.16 9.82 -6.25
C PHE A 310 2.05 9.75 -7.78
N LEU A 311 2.75 8.79 -8.37
CA LEU A 311 2.68 8.42 -9.78
C LEU A 311 1.92 7.10 -9.93
N ALA A 312 0.88 7.09 -10.79
CA ALA A 312 0.10 5.89 -11.10
C ALA A 312 0.75 5.08 -12.24
N PHE A 313 0.92 3.76 -12.02
CA PHE A 313 1.46 2.82 -12.99
C PHE A 313 0.33 1.97 -13.56
N LEU A 314 -0.03 2.21 -14.81
CA LEU A 314 -1.13 1.52 -15.49
C LEU A 314 -0.60 0.39 -16.38
N ASN A 315 -1.45 -0.62 -16.61
CA ASN A 315 -1.20 -1.72 -17.54
C ASN A 315 -1.99 -1.55 -18.84
N SER A 316 -1.44 -2.05 -19.95
CA SER A 316 -2.23 -2.40 -21.12
C SER A 316 -3.25 -3.49 -20.75
N ARG A 317 -4.34 -3.59 -21.50
CA ARG A 317 -5.30 -4.67 -21.29
C ARG A 317 -4.79 -5.98 -21.90
N GLU A 318 -4.87 -7.08 -21.15
CA GLU A 318 -4.47 -8.40 -21.67
C GLU A 318 -5.23 -8.77 -22.95
N ARG A 319 -6.50 -8.38 -23.07
CA ARG A 319 -7.33 -8.63 -24.26
C ARG A 319 -6.75 -7.99 -25.53
N ASP A 320 -6.09 -6.83 -25.44
CA ASP A 320 -5.54 -6.11 -26.58
C ASP A 320 -4.26 -6.78 -27.12
N GLU A 321 -3.62 -7.61 -26.32
CA GLU A 321 -2.44 -8.39 -26.64
C GLU A 321 -2.75 -9.74 -27.32
N LYS A 322 -4.03 -10.14 -27.40
CA LYS A 322 -4.44 -11.44 -27.96
C LYS A 322 -4.51 -11.49 -29.48
N ALA A 323 -4.31 -10.35 -30.17
CA ALA A 323 -4.26 -10.35 -31.63
C ALA A 323 -3.11 -11.23 -32.14
N THR A 324 -3.33 -11.92 -33.26
CA THR A 324 -2.32 -12.81 -33.85
C THR A 324 -1.12 -12.03 -34.43
N ILE A 325 -1.38 -10.83 -34.95
CA ILE A 325 -0.37 -9.98 -35.57
C ILE A 325 0.17 -8.97 -34.56
N ASN A 326 1.48 -8.94 -34.36
CA ASN A 326 2.10 -8.06 -33.36
C ASN A 326 1.82 -6.57 -33.61
N SER A 327 1.84 -6.11 -34.86
CA SER A 327 1.51 -4.72 -35.16
C SER A 327 0.06 -4.37 -34.80
N GLN A 328 -0.88 -5.33 -34.83
CA GLN A 328 -2.25 -5.14 -34.41
C GLN A 328 -2.37 -5.05 -32.89
N LYS A 329 -1.56 -5.83 -32.13
CA LYS A 329 -1.47 -5.69 -30.67
C LYS A 329 -1.08 -4.26 -30.30
N ALA A 330 -0.01 -3.73 -30.91
CA ALA A 330 0.42 -2.35 -30.67
C ALA A 330 -0.68 -1.32 -31.01
N ILE A 331 -1.39 -1.51 -32.14
CA ILE A 331 -2.51 -0.63 -32.52
C ILE A 331 -3.62 -0.67 -31.48
N ASN A 332 -4.05 -1.85 -31.05
CA ASN A 332 -5.11 -2.01 -30.06
C ASN A 332 -4.78 -1.28 -28.74
N ILE A 333 -3.56 -1.45 -28.23
CA ILE A 333 -3.08 -0.78 -27.01
C ILE A 333 -3.04 0.74 -27.19
N VAL A 334 -2.56 1.22 -28.34
CA VAL A 334 -2.53 2.66 -28.65
C VAL A 334 -3.93 3.23 -28.76
N ASP A 335 -4.87 2.52 -29.40
CA ASP A 335 -6.26 2.94 -29.54
C ASP A 335 -6.97 2.98 -28.18
N TYR A 336 -6.71 2.00 -27.30
CA TYR A 336 -7.16 2.03 -25.92
C TYR A 336 -6.63 3.27 -25.17
N LYS A 337 -5.31 3.50 -25.20
CA LYS A 337 -4.71 4.67 -24.53
C LYS A 337 -5.31 6.00 -25.02
N LYS A 338 -5.62 6.10 -26.32
CA LYS A 338 -6.22 7.28 -26.94
C LYS A 338 -7.72 7.46 -26.70
N GLY A 339 -8.38 6.47 -26.10
CA GLY A 339 -9.84 6.51 -25.86
C GLY A 339 -10.66 6.41 -27.15
N LYS A 340 -10.15 5.75 -28.19
CA LYS A 340 -10.89 5.53 -29.43
C LYS A 340 -12.13 4.66 -29.17
N ASN A 341 -13.22 4.98 -29.85
CA ASN A 341 -14.49 4.25 -29.79
C ASN A 341 -15.20 4.31 -28.44
N GLY A 342 -14.89 5.28 -27.57
CA GLY A 342 -15.55 5.45 -26.29
C GLY A 342 -15.22 4.39 -25.22
N ASP A 343 -14.30 3.47 -25.51
CA ASP A 343 -13.81 2.45 -24.57
C ASP A 343 -12.29 2.56 -24.45
N GLY A 344 -11.83 3.45 -23.63
CA GLY A 344 -10.40 3.63 -23.42
C GLY A 344 -10.04 4.67 -22.38
N LEU A 345 -8.76 4.76 -22.08
CA LEU A 345 -8.23 5.64 -21.04
C LEU A 345 -8.42 7.12 -21.37
N GLY A 346 -8.15 7.55 -22.62
CA GLY A 346 -8.33 8.93 -23.08
C GLY A 346 -7.48 9.99 -22.35
N SER A 347 -6.58 9.61 -21.43
CA SER A 347 -5.83 10.53 -20.60
C SER A 347 -4.44 10.85 -21.15
N THR A 348 -4.02 12.10 -20.93
CA THR A 348 -2.67 12.61 -21.21
C THR A 348 -2.04 13.26 -19.97
N TYR A 349 -2.51 12.89 -18.78
CA TYR A 349 -2.04 13.45 -17.52
C TYR A 349 -0.65 12.91 -17.15
N TRP A 350 0.23 13.79 -16.71
CA TRP A 350 1.63 13.47 -16.38
C TRP A 350 1.80 12.64 -15.08
N GLY A 351 0.82 12.66 -14.18
CA GLY A 351 0.82 11.90 -12.92
C GLY A 351 0.52 10.40 -13.10
N ALA A 352 0.51 9.90 -14.34
CA ALA A 352 0.34 8.49 -14.63
C ALA A 352 1.24 8.05 -15.78
N CYS A 353 1.57 6.76 -15.83
CA CYS A 353 2.31 6.12 -16.93
C CYS A 353 1.67 4.77 -17.27
N MET A 354 1.91 4.25 -18.47
CA MET A 354 1.37 2.97 -18.93
C MET A 354 2.47 2.06 -19.44
N TYR A 355 2.35 0.77 -19.10
CA TYR A 355 3.29 -0.29 -19.48
C TYR A 355 2.62 -1.41 -20.25
N ALA A 356 3.36 -1.99 -21.20
CA ALA A 356 3.00 -3.13 -22.03
C ALA A 356 4.25 -3.95 -22.39
N PRO A 357 4.15 -5.20 -22.83
CA PRO A 357 3.03 -6.12 -22.64
C PRO A 357 3.04 -6.70 -21.21
N HIS A 358 2.04 -7.53 -20.91
CA HIS A 358 2.06 -8.37 -19.71
C HIS A 358 3.27 -9.30 -19.70
N VAL A 359 3.76 -9.59 -18.51
CA VAL A 359 4.93 -10.43 -18.28
C VAL A 359 4.53 -11.76 -17.65
N ASN A 360 5.28 -12.82 -17.94
CA ASN A 360 5.14 -14.13 -17.30
C ASN A 360 6.08 -14.22 -16.11
N TYR A 361 5.53 -14.32 -14.93
CA TYR A 361 6.22 -14.45 -13.65
C TYR A 361 6.14 -15.90 -13.14
N SER A 362 7.17 -16.36 -12.45
CA SER A 362 7.17 -17.71 -11.86
C SER A 362 6.42 -17.71 -10.53
N ASP A 363 5.28 -18.39 -10.49
CA ASP A 363 4.51 -18.62 -9.28
C ASP A 363 5.13 -19.77 -8.49
N VAL A 364 5.85 -19.42 -7.43
CA VAL A 364 6.55 -20.39 -6.57
C VAL A 364 5.62 -21.22 -5.70
N PHE A 365 4.41 -20.71 -5.42
CA PHE A 365 3.43 -21.39 -4.57
C PHE A 365 2.72 -22.53 -5.31
N ASN A 366 2.42 -22.32 -6.60
CA ASN A 366 1.63 -23.27 -7.40
C ASN A 366 2.46 -23.91 -8.53
N SER A 367 3.78 -23.74 -8.55
CA SER A 367 4.72 -24.34 -9.52
C SER A 367 4.32 -24.08 -10.99
N ARG A 368 3.84 -22.88 -11.31
CA ARG A 368 3.38 -22.48 -12.64
C ARG A 368 3.92 -21.10 -13.05
N LYS A 369 3.66 -20.73 -14.30
CA LYS A 369 3.81 -19.34 -14.73
C LYS A 369 2.48 -18.63 -14.62
N ILE A 370 2.50 -17.39 -14.12
CA ILE A 370 1.35 -16.51 -14.04
C ILE A 370 1.61 -15.26 -14.87
N LYS A 371 0.61 -14.80 -15.61
CA LYS A 371 0.69 -13.60 -16.43
C LYS A 371 0.25 -12.39 -15.62
N LEU A 372 1.18 -11.46 -15.41
CA LEU A 372 1.02 -10.22 -14.63
C LEU A 372 1.09 -9.00 -15.53
N GLY A 373 0.47 -7.91 -15.11
CA GLY A 373 0.74 -6.59 -15.66
C GLY A 373 2.20 -6.18 -15.46
N ALA A 374 2.73 -5.39 -16.37
CA ALA A 374 4.12 -4.94 -16.29
C ALA A 374 4.35 -3.81 -15.26
N ASP A 375 3.28 -3.26 -14.66
CA ASP A 375 3.33 -2.23 -13.63
C ASP A 375 4.17 -2.65 -12.43
N SER A 376 3.92 -3.85 -11.88
CA SER A 376 4.67 -4.36 -10.72
C SER A 376 6.16 -4.55 -11.00
N THR A 377 6.50 -5.01 -12.22
CA THR A 377 7.90 -5.12 -12.66
C THR A 377 8.54 -3.74 -12.82
N ALA A 378 7.80 -2.77 -13.34
CA ALA A 378 8.27 -1.40 -13.46
C ALA A 378 8.46 -0.72 -12.09
N ILE A 379 7.48 -0.85 -11.18
CA ILE A 379 7.55 -0.33 -9.81
C ILE A 379 8.76 -0.95 -9.09
N ALA A 380 8.92 -2.28 -9.14
CA ALA A 380 10.06 -2.96 -8.53
C ALA A 380 11.41 -2.43 -9.06
N GLY A 381 11.50 -2.14 -10.35
CA GLY A 381 12.70 -1.56 -10.94
C GLY A 381 12.95 -0.12 -10.51
N TRP A 382 11.92 0.73 -10.46
CA TRP A 382 12.03 2.09 -9.94
C TRP A 382 12.45 2.12 -8.46
N LEU A 383 11.86 1.26 -7.63
CA LEU A 383 12.27 1.09 -6.24
C LEU A 383 13.73 0.63 -6.13
N GLY A 384 14.16 -0.30 -7.00
CA GLY A 384 15.55 -0.72 -7.05
C GLY A 384 16.52 0.41 -7.39
N THR A 385 16.14 1.35 -8.28
CA THR A 385 16.98 2.53 -8.57
C THR A 385 16.98 3.52 -7.40
N LEU A 386 15.86 3.71 -6.72
CA LEU A 386 15.78 4.54 -5.52
C LEU A 386 16.69 4.01 -4.41
N LEU A 387 16.63 2.70 -4.13
CA LEU A 387 17.49 2.05 -3.13
C LEU A 387 18.97 2.12 -3.50
N GLY A 388 19.31 2.01 -4.79
CA GLY A 388 20.69 2.02 -5.25
C GLY A 388 21.33 3.41 -5.32
N GLN A 389 20.55 4.44 -5.64
CA GLN A 389 21.02 5.81 -5.88
C GLN A 389 20.62 6.79 -4.77
N GLY A 390 19.65 6.43 -3.92
CA GLY A 390 19.06 7.33 -2.91
C GLY A 390 18.14 8.41 -3.48
N TYR A 391 17.86 8.39 -4.79
CA TYR A 391 16.92 9.28 -5.46
C TYR A 391 16.39 8.66 -6.77
N PRO A 392 15.27 9.14 -7.34
CA PRO A 392 14.76 8.66 -8.62
C PRO A 392 15.77 8.96 -9.74
N TYR A 393 16.46 7.93 -10.20
CA TYR A 393 17.39 8.01 -11.32
C TYR A 393 16.67 7.61 -12.62
N ALA A 394 17.28 6.84 -13.49
CA ALA A 394 16.67 6.32 -14.71
C ALA A 394 16.38 4.82 -14.57
N TYR A 395 15.17 4.39 -14.91
CA TYR A 395 14.86 2.97 -15.04
C TYR A 395 14.36 2.69 -16.46
N ALA A 396 15.26 2.80 -17.43
CA ALA A 396 14.98 2.49 -18.83
C ALA A 396 16.27 2.18 -19.60
N GLY A 397 16.12 1.47 -20.71
CA GLY A 397 17.24 1.10 -21.58
C GLY A 397 17.95 -0.19 -21.17
N PRO A 398 18.89 -0.66 -22.01
CA PRO A 398 19.48 -1.99 -21.88
C PRO A 398 20.43 -2.15 -20.68
N THR A 399 20.81 -1.07 -20.02
CA THR A 399 21.68 -1.07 -18.84
C THR A 399 20.89 -0.90 -17.56
N ASP A 400 20.20 0.23 -17.42
CA ASP A 400 19.53 0.61 -16.16
C ASP A 400 18.12 0.04 -16.07
N GLY A 401 17.48 -0.27 -17.19
CA GLY A 401 16.14 -0.83 -17.28
C GLY A 401 16.09 -2.37 -17.27
N LEU A 402 17.15 -3.07 -16.89
CA LEU A 402 17.17 -4.54 -16.90
C LEU A 402 16.06 -5.14 -16.06
N VAL A 403 15.36 -6.11 -16.66
CA VAL A 403 14.28 -6.85 -16.03
C VAL A 403 14.71 -8.29 -15.79
N SER A 404 14.59 -8.76 -14.56
CA SER A 404 14.93 -10.13 -14.16
C SER A 404 13.72 -10.90 -13.63
N GLY A 405 13.77 -12.23 -13.74
CA GLY A 405 12.75 -13.11 -13.18
C GLY A 405 11.42 -13.16 -13.93
N VAL A 406 11.31 -12.49 -15.09
CA VAL A 406 10.12 -12.52 -15.95
C VAL A 406 10.47 -12.79 -17.40
N THR A 407 9.47 -13.23 -18.17
CA THR A 407 9.56 -13.40 -19.62
C THR A 407 8.29 -12.82 -20.27
N CYS A 408 8.33 -12.54 -21.58
CA CYS A 408 7.16 -12.06 -22.33
C CYS A 408 6.82 -13.01 -23.46
N ASP A 409 5.52 -13.26 -23.66
CA ASP A 409 5.03 -14.00 -24.84
C ASP A 409 5.23 -13.18 -26.12
N TRP A 410 5.03 -11.88 -26.03
CA TRP A 410 5.26 -10.94 -27.11
C TRP A 410 6.61 -10.25 -26.92
N LYS A 411 7.59 -10.66 -27.71
CA LYS A 411 8.95 -10.09 -27.71
C LYS A 411 8.99 -8.87 -28.63
N ILE A 412 9.09 -7.69 -28.05
CA ILE A 412 9.18 -6.42 -28.78
C ILE A 412 10.65 -6.07 -28.94
N GLY A 413 11.14 -6.01 -30.19
CA GLY A 413 12.49 -5.49 -30.47
C GLY A 413 12.50 -3.97 -30.35
N ASP A 414 13.59 -3.40 -29.85
CA ASP A 414 13.77 -1.97 -29.58
C ASP A 414 13.61 -1.06 -30.81
N LEU A 415 13.94 -1.56 -32.01
CA LEU A 415 13.81 -0.85 -33.28
C LEU A 415 12.65 -1.35 -34.16
N SER A 416 11.71 -2.10 -33.60
CA SER A 416 10.56 -2.63 -34.33
C SER A 416 9.51 -1.55 -34.63
N GLY A 417 8.65 -1.79 -35.60
CA GLY A 417 7.54 -0.91 -35.93
C GLY A 417 6.50 -0.85 -34.80
N GLU A 418 6.39 -1.90 -33.99
CA GLU A 418 5.57 -1.95 -32.79
C GLU A 418 6.13 -1.04 -31.71
N ALA A 419 7.44 -1.10 -31.46
CA ALA A 419 8.16 -0.23 -30.53
C ALA A 419 7.95 1.26 -30.86
N THR A 420 8.06 1.62 -32.14
CA THR A 420 7.82 3.00 -32.59
C THR A 420 6.39 3.45 -32.27
N LYS A 421 5.38 2.63 -32.57
CA LYS A 421 3.97 2.98 -32.31
C LYS A 421 3.68 3.18 -30.81
N LEU A 422 4.23 2.30 -29.95
CA LEU A 422 4.06 2.39 -28.49
C LEU A 422 4.74 3.65 -27.96
N ASN A 423 5.99 3.91 -28.33
CA ASN A 423 6.72 5.09 -27.88
C ASN A 423 6.09 6.41 -28.33
N ASP A 424 5.62 6.50 -29.59
CA ASP A 424 4.95 7.69 -30.11
C ASP A 424 3.62 7.98 -29.37
N ALA A 425 2.98 6.92 -28.86
CA ALA A 425 1.81 7.04 -27.99
C ALA A 425 2.16 7.25 -26.52
N SER A 426 3.43 7.44 -26.14
CA SER A 426 3.89 7.54 -24.74
C SER A 426 3.50 6.31 -23.89
N ILE A 427 3.67 5.11 -24.43
CA ILE A 427 3.50 3.84 -23.75
C ILE A 427 4.89 3.22 -23.57
N ASN A 428 5.22 2.88 -22.33
CA ASN A 428 6.46 2.18 -22.00
C ASN A 428 6.30 0.69 -22.29
N TYR A 429 7.37 0.04 -22.66
CA TYR A 429 7.26 -1.38 -23.01
C TYR A 429 8.48 -2.18 -22.56
N VAL A 430 8.24 -3.50 -22.34
CA VAL A 430 9.29 -4.47 -22.09
C VAL A 430 9.89 -4.88 -23.42
N ALA A 431 11.10 -4.41 -23.68
CA ALA A 431 11.87 -4.75 -24.88
C ALA A 431 12.63 -6.06 -24.70
N TYR A 432 12.91 -6.73 -25.82
CA TYR A 432 13.73 -7.93 -25.86
C TYR A 432 14.95 -7.73 -26.77
N ASP A 433 16.14 -7.80 -26.17
CA ASP A 433 17.38 -7.85 -26.92
C ASP A 433 17.67 -9.28 -27.37
N ALA A 434 17.46 -9.56 -28.63
CA ALA A 434 17.68 -10.89 -29.23
C ALA A 434 19.17 -11.30 -29.28
N LYS A 435 20.11 -10.34 -29.24
CA LYS A 435 21.54 -10.62 -29.28
C LYS A 435 22.06 -11.14 -27.96
N VAL A 436 21.54 -10.59 -26.86
CA VAL A 436 21.96 -10.93 -25.51
C VAL A 436 20.95 -11.86 -24.80
N GLY A 437 19.74 -11.98 -25.34
CA GLY A 437 18.68 -12.81 -24.76
C GLY A 437 18.07 -12.22 -23.46
N ARG A 438 18.05 -10.90 -23.32
CA ARG A 438 17.59 -10.22 -22.08
C ARG A 438 16.39 -9.35 -22.35
N TYR A 439 15.58 -9.17 -21.30
CA TYR A 439 14.48 -8.22 -21.26
C TYR A 439 14.89 -6.96 -20.51
N TYR A 440 14.38 -5.81 -20.94
CA TYR A 440 14.57 -4.53 -20.26
C TYR A 440 13.38 -3.60 -20.50
N MET A 441 13.13 -2.70 -19.55
CA MET A 441 12.16 -1.62 -19.73
C MET A 441 12.71 -0.62 -20.73
N GLN A 442 11.94 -0.36 -21.78
CA GLN A 442 12.28 0.67 -22.76
C GLN A 442 11.33 1.84 -22.62
N CYS A 443 11.87 3.04 -22.68
CA CYS A 443 11.20 4.30 -22.42
C CYS A 443 10.86 4.51 -20.93
N GLN A 444 10.64 5.76 -20.61
CA GLN A 444 10.22 6.22 -19.27
C GLN A 444 9.27 7.41 -19.45
N ASN A 445 8.24 7.20 -20.26
CA ASN A 445 7.25 8.22 -20.59
C ASN A 445 6.08 8.17 -19.60
N THR A 446 5.62 9.34 -19.16
CA THR A 446 4.28 9.48 -18.55
C THR A 446 3.22 9.41 -19.66
N LEU A 447 1.94 9.49 -19.31
CA LEU A 447 0.87 9.55 -20.34
C LEU A 447 0.91 10.83 -21.17
N GLN A 448 1.70 11.84 -20.76
CA GLN A 448 1.79 13.12 -21.44
C GLN A 448 2.47 12.99 -22.81
N ILE A 449 1.82 13.55 -23.83
CA ILE A 449 2.34 13.56 -25.21
C ILE A 449 3.08 14.87 -25.49
N ALA A 450 2.65 15.97 -24.86
CA ALA A 450 3.25 17.29 -25.03
C ALA A 450 4.74 17.28 -24.65
N ASN A 451 5.55 18.06 -25.39
CA ASN A 451 6.98 18.18 -25.13
C ASN A 451 7.24 19.03 -23.88
N SER A 452 7.41 18.38 -22.77
CA SER A 452 7.64 18.97 -21.43
C SER A 452 8.53 18.04 -20.62
N SER A 453 9.22 18.57 -19.62
CA SER A 453 10.00 17.76 -18.66
C SER A 453 9.12 16.73 -17.94
N LEU A 454 7.84 17.04 -17.71
CA LEU A 454 6.86 16.14 -17.09
C LEU A 454 6.45 14.94 -17.96
N ARG A 455 6.91 14.88 -19.20
CA ARG A 455 6.79 13.68 -20.03
C ARG A 455 7.63 12.51 -19.51
N ASN A 456 8.63 12.78 -18.70
CA ASN A 456 9.58 11.78 -18.22
C ASN A 456 9.24 11.35 -16.79
N ILE A 457 9.15 10.04 -16.53
CA ILE A 457 8.83 9.44 -15.22
C ILE A 457 9.85 9.87 -14.17
N GLY A 458 11.16 9.78 -14.47
CA GLY A 458 12.21 10.16 -13.53
C GLY A 458 12.13 11.64 -13.14
N ALA A 459 11.75 12.53 -14.08
CA ALA A 459 11.53 13.94 -13.78
C ALA A 459 10.33 14.15 -12.84
N VAL A 460 9.23 13.43 -13.08
CA VAL A 460 8.03 13.51 -12.22
C VAL A 460 8.33 12.99 -10.82
N LEU A 461 8.98 11.85 -10.69
CA LEU A 461 9.36 11.29 -9.38
C LEU A 461 10.31 12.23 -8.62
N ASN A 462 11.25 12.89 -9.29
CA ASN A 462 12.11 13.90 -8.68
C ASN A 462 11.30 15.09 -8.14
N ILE A 463 10.28 15.55 -8.87
CA ILE A 463 9.42 16.66 -8.41
C ILE A 463 8.57 16.24 -7.21
N LEU A 464 8.01 15.03 -7.23
CA LEU A 464 7.22 14.50 -6.12
C LEU A 464 8.08 14.35 -4.85
N ASP A 465 9.31 13.84 -4.99
CA ASP A 465 10.28 13.73 -3.90
C ASP A 465 10.64 15.10 -3.31
N ILE A 466 10.98 16.08 -4.16
CA ILE A 466 11.25 17.47 -3.72
C ILE A 466 10.03 18.04 -2.97
N LYS A 467 8.83 17.89 -3.54
CA LYS A 467 7.58 18.36 -2.92
C LYS A 467 7.39 17.76 -1.53
N GLN A 468 7.55 16.44 -1.40
CA GLN A 468 7.36 15.74 -0.13
C GLN A 468 8.40 16.18 0.91
N THR A 469 9.65 16.33 0.51
CA THR A 469 10.71 16.83 1.39
C THR A 469 10.41 18.26 1.90
N PHE A 470 9.95 19.16 1.04
CA PHE A 470 9.57 20.51 1.46
C PHE A 470 8.36 20.50 2.41
N ILE A 471 7.36 19.64 2.17
CA ILE A 471 6.23 19.47 3.09
C ILE A 471 6.74 19.05 4.47
N THR A 472 7.60 18.04 4.53
CA THR A 472 8.18 17.54 5.79
C THR A 472 8.99 18.63 6.49
N TYR A 473 9.87 19.33 5.78
CA TYR A 473 10.71 20.38 6.36
C TYR A 473 9.90 21.56 6.92
N PHE A 474 8.85 21.97 6.22
CA PHE A 474 8.08 23.15 6.61
C PHE A 474 6.99 22.84 7.63
N LYS A 475 6.51 21.58 7.71
CA LYS A 475 5.50 21.15 8.68
C LYS A 475 5.91 21.43 10.13
N GLU A 476 7.19 21.30 10.45
CA GLU A 476 7.75 21.56 11.80
C GLU A 476 7.64 23.03 12.23
N TYR A 477 7.44 23.94 11.27
CA TYR A 477 7.38 25.38 11.51
C TYR A 477 5.94 25.94 11.49
N LEU A 478 4.96 25.10 11.23
CA LEU A 478 3.54 25.51 11.30
C LEU A 478 3.20 25.98 12.72
N GLN A 479 2.34 26.99 12.81
CA GLN A 479 1.89 27.63 14.07
C GLN A 479 3.00 28.39 14.84
N LYS A 480 4.22 28.51 14.32
CA LYS A 480 5.25 29.36 14.91
C LYS A 480 5.04 30.83 14.51
N PRO A 481 5.40 31.82 15.40
CA PRO A 481 5.31 33.24 15.05
C PRO A 481 6.15 33.58 13.83
N ILE A 482 5.58 34.30 12.88
CA ILE A 482 6.27 34.74 11.68
C ILE A 482 7.24 35.89 12.02
N THR A 483 8.51 35.57 12.11
CA THR A 483 9.60 36.55 12.34
C THR A 483 10.55 36.57 11.14
N PRO A 484 11.31 37.67 10.93
CA PRO A 484 12.34 37.71 9.89
C PRO A 484 13.35 36.54 10.02
N ARG A 485 13.69 36.16 11.24
CA ARG A 485 14.58 35.02 11.52
C ARG A 485 13.96 33.69 11.07
N LEU A 486 12.67 33.47 11.34
CA LEU A 486 11.98 32.25 10.91
C LEU A 486 11.97 32.14 9.37
N ARG A 487 11.71 33.26 8.67
CA ARG A 487 11.71 33.30 7.20
C ARG A 487 13.08 32.96 6.63
N GLU A 488 14.15 33.54 7.20
CA GLU A 488 15.53 33.25 6.81
C GLU A 488 15.91 31.77 7.09
N GLU A 489 15.51 31.22 8.23
CA GLU A 489 15.75 29.82 8.60
C GLU A 489 15.08 28.86 7.61
N LEU A 490 13.82 29.09 7.25
CA LEU A 490 13.08 28.31 6.26
C LEU A 490 13.72 28.40 4.87
N TRP A 491 14.12 29.61 4.47
CA TRP A 491 14.81 29.81 3.20
C TRP A 491 16.14 29.07 3.14
N ASN A 492 16.97 29.18 4.20
CA ASN A 492 18.25 28.50 4.29
C ASN A 492 18.07 26.98 4.24
N LYS A 493 17.16 26.40 5.06
CA LYS A 493 16.89 24.95 5.10
C LYS A 493 16.46 24.43 3.71
N GLY A 494 15.57 25.15 3.02
CA GLY A 494 15.14 24.79 1.68
C GLY A 494 16.26 24.91 0.64
N ASN A 495 17.03 26.01 0.69
CA ASN A 495 18.10 26.28 -0.25
C ASN A 495 19.29 25.30 -0.08
N ASP A 496 19.66 24.94 1.15
CA ASP A 496 20.71 23.96 1.43
C ASP A 496 20.34 22.58 0.89
N TYR A 497 19.08 22.13 1.10
CA TYR A 497 18.58 20.90 0.50
C TYR A 497 18.68 20.93 -1.03
N LEU A 498 18.22 22.00 -1.67
CA LEU A 498 18.25 22.14 -3.13
C LEU A 498 19.69 22.14 -3.67
N LYS A 499 20.58 22.82 -2.99
CA LYS A 499 21.99 22.90 -3.37
C LYS A 499 22.70 21.56 -3.23
N ASP A 500 22.57 20.89 -2.08
CA ASP A 500 23.36 19.72 -1.77
C ASP A 500 22.75 18.43 -2.33
N LYS A 501 21.44 18.25 -2.20
CA LYS A 501 20.77 17.00 -2.59
C LYS A 501 20.16 17.04 -4.00
N ILE A 502 19.85 18.21 -4.55
CA ILE A 502 19.25 18.31 -5.88
C ILE A 502 20.28 18.72 -6.92
N LEU A 503 20.94 19.87 -6.75
CA LEU A 503 21.96 20.34 -7.68
C LEU A 503 23.25 19.52 -7.56
N GLY A 504 23.72 19.25 -6.33
CA GLY A 504 24.94 18.49 -6.07
C GLY A 504 24.90 17.05 -6.56
N MET A 505 23.71 16.43 -6.63
CA MET A 505 23.48 15.09 -7.19
C MET A 505 23.09 15.12 -8.69
N ASN A 506 23.21 16.27 -9.36
CA ASN A 506 22.84 16.44 -10.77
C ASN A 506 21.36 16.10 -11.08
N ARG A 507 20.46 16.21 -10.12
CA ARG A 507 19.01 16.00 -10.31
C ARG A 507 18.37 17.18 -11.04
N CYS A 508 18.96 18.37 -10.95
CA CYS A 508 18.62 19.54 -11.75
C CYS A 508 19.87 20.19 -12.35
N VAL A 509 19.66 20.97 -13.41
CA VAL A 509 20.70 21.78 -14.05
C VAL A 509 20.86 23.11 -13.31
N ASN A 510 19.73 23.66 -12.87
CA ASN A 510 19.69 24.95 -12.15
C ASN A 510 18.38 25.10 -11.40
N TYR A 511 18.37 25.95 -10.37
CA TYR A 511 17.15 26.30 -9.62
C TYR A 511 17.21 27.74 -9.14
N SER A 512 16.05 28.29 -8.80
CA SER A 512 15.88 29.56 -8.09
C SER A 512 14.86 29.35 -6.99
N PHE A 513 15.23 29.59 -5.74
CA PHE A 513 14.36 29.49 -4.57
C PHE A 513 14.33 30.86 -3.87
N VAL A 514 13.15 31.46 -3.81
CA VAL A 514 12.97 32.85 -3.33
C VAL A 514 11.86 32.91 -2.29
N ASP A 515 12.07 33.71 -1.26
CA ASP A 515 11.00 34.16 -0.37
C ASP A 515 10.20 35.27 -1.12
N ALA A 516 9.00 34.93 -1.54
CA ALA A 516 8.09 35.82 -2.25
C ALA A 516 6.95 36.32 -1.35
N THR A 517 7.11 36.24 -0.03
CA THR A 517 6.11 36.66 0.96
C THR A 517 5.88 38.18 0.88
N THR A 518 4.66 38.59 0.65
CA THR A 518 4.23 39.98 0.61
C THR A 518 3.66 40.44 1.95
N ASP A 519 3.45 41.76 2.13
CA ASP A 519 2.81 42.32 3.32
C ASP A 519 1.35 41.80 3.46
N LEU A 520 0.67 41.52 2.34
CA LEU A 520 -0.66 40.93 2.35
C LEU A 520 -0.63 39.47 2.83
N ASP A 521 0.36 38.71 2.40
CA ASP A 521 0.54 37.34 2.88
C ASP A 521 0.80 37.32 4.42
N LEU A 522 1.60 38.30 4.92
CA LEU A 522 1.84 38.44 6.35
C LEU A 522 0.58 38.82 7.13
N ALA A 523 -0.28 39.68 6.56
CA ALA A 523 -1.56 40.01 7.16
C ALA A 523 -2.49 38.78 7.28
N ASP A 524 -2.39 37.83 6.36
CA ASP A 524 -3.13 36.58 6.33
C ASP A 524 -2.37 35.43 7.05
N ASN A 525 -1.33 35.72 7.83
CA ASN A 525 -0.49 34.73 8.50
C ASN A 525 0.10 33.66 7.55
N THR A 526 0.43 34.05 6.32
CA THR A 526 0.92 33.16 5.28
C THR A 526 2.38 33.46 4.92
N LEU A 527 3.17 32.41 4.70
CA LEU A 527 4.51 32.50 4.09
C LEU A 527 4.46 31.94 2.68
N ARG A 528 5.10 32.64 1.73
CA ARG A 528 5.14 32.26 0.34
C ARG A 528 6.56 32.11 -0.16
N PHE A 529 6.95 30.88 -0.51
CA PHE A 529 8.19 30.59 -1.19
C PHE A 529 7.92 30.14 -2.62
N VAL A 530 8.77 30.55 -3.56
CA VAL A 530 8.68 30.17 -4.97
C VAL A 530 9.94 29.43 -5.36
N LEU A 531 9.76 28.20 -5.81
CA LEU A 531 10.80 27.35 -6.39
C LEU A 531 10.63 27.27 -7.90
N THR A 532 11.64 27.72 -8.65
CA THR A 532 11.75 27.50 -10.09
C THR A 532 12.92 26.55 -10.33
N ILE A 533 12.69 25.43 -11.01
CA ILE A 533 13.70 24.38 -11.20
C ILE A 533 13.77 23.93 -12.66
N ALA A 534 14.99 23.79 -13.16
CA ALA A 534 15.29 23.18 -14.44
C ALA A 534 15.86 21.79 -14.22
N LEU A 535 15.02 20.76 -14.39
CA LEU A 535 15.42 19.36 -14.18
C LEU A 535 16.45 18.91 -15.21
N THR A 536 17.32 17.98 -14.82
CA THR A 536 18.30 17.38 -15.71
C THR A 536 17.60 16.56 -16.80
N PRO A 537 17.86 16.82 -18.08
CA PRO A 537 17.24 16.09 -19.19
C PRO A 537 17.83 14.67 -19.31
N TYR A 538 17.00 13.73 -19.75
CA TYR A 538 17.43 12.36 -20.02
C TYR A 538 17.70 12.17 -21.52
N ALA A 539 18.82 11.53 -21.87
CA ALA A 539 19.20 11.25 -23.25
C ALA A 539 18.26 10.19 -23.85
N GLN A 540 17.34 10.61 -24.70
CA GLN A 540 16.40 9.71 -25.41
C GLN A 540 16.90 9.32 -26.81
N LYS A 541 17.72 10.15 -27.45
CA LYS A 541 18.22 9.94 -28.80
C LYS A 541 19.67 10.41 -28.89
N ILE A 542 20.50 9.58 -29.47
CA ILE A 542 21.90 9.90 -29.79
C ILE A 542 22.08 9.75 -31.29
N TYR A 543 22.48 10.81 -31.96
CA TYR A 543 22.79 10.80 -33.38
C TYR A 543 24.29 10.79 -33.59
N LEU A 544 24.79 9.80 -34.31
CA LEU A 544 26.17 9.75 -34.78
C LEU A 544 26.18 9.98 -36.30
N TYR A 545 26.76 11.08 -36.72
CA TYR A 545 26.96 11.39 -38.11
C TYR A 545 28.37 10.91 -38.53
N MET A 546 28.43 9.88 -39.35
CA MET A 546 29.68 9.40 -39.92
C MET A 546 29.84 9.91 -41.35
N ASN A 547 30.80 10.78 -41.57
CA ASN A 547 31.20 11.22 -42.91
C ASN A 547 32.32 10.31 -43.39
N ILE A 548 32.02 9.47 -44.39
CA ILE A 548 33.02 8.61 -45.05
C ILE A 548 33.55 9.38 -46.23
N VAL A 549 34.83 9.65 -46.23
CA VAL A 549 35.54 10.38 -47.28
C VAL A 549 36.59 9.49 -47.94
N ASN A 550 37.01 9.83 -49.18
CA ASN A 550 38.05 9.09 -49.89
C ASN A 550 39.39 9.19 -49.14
N ALA A 551 40.27 8.22 -49.29
CA ALA A 551 41.57 8.13 -48.62
C ALA A 551 42.46 9.38 -48.80
N ASN A 552 42.24 10.17 -49.85
CA ASN A 552 42.99 11.39 -50.15
C ASN A 552 42.25 12.68 -49.69
N TYR A 553 41.24 12.58 -48.79
CA TYR A 553 40.49 13.74 -48.34
C TYR A 553 41.26 14.52 -47.25
N ASP A 554 41.35 15.83 -47.43
CA ASP A 554 41.97 16.70 -46.44
C ASP A 554 40.99 17.02 -45.29
N PHE A 555 41.25 16.46 -44.12
CA PHE A 555 40.43 16.63 -42.93
C PHE A 555 40.38 18.07 -42.40
N SER A 556 41.29 18.96 -42.83
CA SER A 556 41.29 20.37 -42.40
C SER A 556 40.05 21.14 -42.89
N ILE A 557 39.39 20.62 -43.96
CA ILE A 557 38.20 21.25 -44.57
C ILE A 557 36.93 20.97 -43.75
N VAL A 558 36.88 19.91 -42.91
CA VAL A 558 35.68 19.47 -42.20
C VAL A 558 35.55 20.10 -40.78
N GLN A 559 36.63 20.69 -40.24
CA GLN A 559 36.65 21.29 -38.90
C GLN A 559 36.07 22.72 -38.86
N GLY A 560 35.57 23.25 -39.96
CA GLY A 560 35.14 24.65 -40.10
C GLY A 560 33.66 24.89 -40.22
N ASN A 561 32.75 23.94 -39.84
CA ASN A 561 31.30 24.18 -39.80
C ASN A 561 30.70 23.80 -38.46
#